data_aa4801c73a1f62e08ad8e4a2f686b8c4
#
_entry.id   aa4801c73a1f62e08ad8e4a2f686b8c4
#
_cell.length_a   1.000
_cell.length_b   1.000
_cell.length_c   1.000
_cell.angle_alpha   90.00
_cell.angle_beta   90.00
_cell.angle_gamma   90.00
#
_symmetry.space_group_name_H-M   'P 1'
#
loop_
_entity.id
_entity.type
_entity.pdbx_description
1 polymer ?
#
loop_
_entity_poly.entity_id
_entity_poly.type
_entity_poly.pdbx_seq_one_letter_code
_entity_poly.pdbx_strand_id
1 'polypeptide(L)'
;MSYNFYQPTRVLFGAGRLNELGENLKTLNLGKKAAIVISNGKSTRENGSLARTEEQLKNAGIETVVFDRVQANPLASTIMEGAAFVKDNGCDFIVALGGGSVMDASKIIAIMATNPGDVWDYAFGGHGGWPFWAEPHGDSKTRP
;
A
#
# COMPACT_ATOMS: atom_id res chain seq x y z
N MET A 1 -23.56 -0.37 25.50
CA MET A 1 -23.06 -0.39 24.11
C MET A 1 -22.18 -1.61 23.94
N SER A 2 -22.40 -2.46 22.93
CA SER A 2 -21.56 -3.63 22.64
C SER A 2 -21.05 -3.53 21.18
N TYR A 3 -19.81 -3.95 20.95
CA TYR A 3 -19.24 -3.99 19.59
C TYR A 3 -18.32 -5.19 19.46
N ASN A 4 -18.17 -5.67 18.22
CA ASN A 4 -17.21 -6.69 17.88
C ASN A 4 -16.04 -6.04 17.12
N PHE A 5 -14.82 -6.36 17.53
CA PHE A 5 -13.60 -5.90 16.86
C PHE A 5 -12.78 -7.10 16.39
N TYR A 6 -12.37 -7.08 15.13
CA TYR A 6 -11.53 -8.12 14.55
C TYR A 6 -10.49 -7.47 13.63
N GLN A 7 -9.22 -7.68 13.93
CA GLN A 7 -8.11 -7.18 13.10
C GLN A 7 -7.10 -8.30 12.87
N PRO A 8 -7.18 -8.99 11.73
CA PRO A 8 -6.36 -10.17 11.43
C PRO A 8 -4.95 -9.82 10.95
N THR A 9 -4.38 -8.70 11.39
CA THR A 9 -3.04 -8.28 11.00
C THR A 9 -1.99 -9.14 11.69
N ARG A 10 -1.22 -9.90 10.90
CA ARG A 10 -0.07 -10.64 11.40
C ARG A 10 1.12 -9.69 11.55
N VAL A 11 1.66 -9.59 12.76
CA VAL A 11 2.84 -8.77 13.06
C VAL A 11 4.05 -9.66 13.32
N LEU A 12 5.14 -9.42 12.60
CA LEU A 12 6.43 -10.06 12.79
C LEU A 12 7.43 -8.99 13.23
N PHE A 13 7.60 -8.85 14.53
CA PHE A 13 8.45 -7.81 15.12
C PHE A 13 9.80 -8.36 15.59
N GLY A 14 10.87 -7.61 15.32
CA GLY A 14 12.22 -7.93 15.79
C GLY A 14 13.32 -7.45 14.86
N ALA A 15 14.54 -7.38 15.36
CA ALA A 15 15.71 -7.05 14.56
C ALA A 15 15.95 -8.14 13.48
N GLY A 16 16.27 -7.72 12.26
CA GLY A 16 16.56 -8.63 11.16
C GLY A 16 15.35 -9.31 10.49
N ARG A 17 14.11 -9.07 10.95
CA ARG A 17 12.90 -9.75 10.42
C ARG A 17 12.64 -9.48 8.93
N LEU A 18 13.19 -8.41 8.36
CA LEU A 18 13.13 -8.18 6.91
C LEU A 18 13.75 -9.33 6.10
N ASN A 19 14.74 -10.01 6.65
CA ASN A 19 15.41 -11.13 5.99
C ASN A 19 14.52 -12.39 5.86
N GLU A 20 13.39 -12.42 6.52
CA GLU A 20 12.41 -13.52 6.46
C GLU A 20 11.22 -13.19 5.53
N LEU A 21 11.25 -12.02 4.88
CA LEU A 21 10.12 -11.54 4.05
C LEU A 21 9.76 -12.55 2.96
N GLY A 22 10.76 -13.02 2.20
CA GLY A 22 10.53 -13.93 1.08
C GLY A 22 9.90 -15.26 1.52
N GLU A 23 10.38 -15.84 2.62
CA GLU A 23 9.83 -17.08 3.16
C GLU A 23 8.39 -16.89 3.65
N ASN A 24 8.12 -15.79 4.37
CA ASN A 24 6.77 -15.49 4.83
C ASN A 24 5.81 -15.27 3.66
N LEU A 25 6.23 -14.60 2.58
CA LEU A 25 5.39 -14.38 1.40
C LEU A 25 5.08 -15.67 0.65
N LYS A 26 6.01 -16.62 0.57
CA LYS A 26 5.73 -17.95 0.00
C LYS A 26 4.57 -18.64 0.70
N THR A 27 4.47 -18.55 2.02
CA THR A 27 3.39 -19.17 2.77
C THR A 27 2.04 -18.49 2.54
N LEU A 28 2.02 -17.21 2.19
CA LEU A 28 0.79 -16.44 1.95
C LEU A 28 0.24 -16.65 0.52
N ASN A 29 1.06 -17.09 -0.42
CA ASN A 29 0.69 -17.35 -1.81
C ASN A 29 -0.11 -16.21 -2.47
N LEU A 30 0.38 -14.97 -2.33
CA LEU A 30 -0.31 -13.75 -2.80
C LEU A 30 -0.24 -13.53 -4.30
N GLY A 31 0.65 -14.24 -5.00
CA GLY A 31 0.88 -14.07 -6.43
C GLY A 31 2.36 -14.11 -6.79
N LYS A 32 2.69 -13.73 -8.02
CA LYS A 32 4.05 -13.83 -8.58
C LYS A 32 4.69 -12.49 -8.87
N LYS A 33 3.95 -11.40 -8.81
CA LYS A 33 4.46 -10.05 -9.10
C LYS A 33 4.00 -9.03 -8.07
N ALA A 34 4.97 -8.34 -7.47
CA ALA A 34 4.76 -7.36 -6.42
C ALA A 34 5.11 -5.94 -6.86
N ALA A 35 4.29 -4.96 -6.48
CA ALA A 35 4.70 -3.56 -6.49
C ALA A 35 5.32 -3.21 -5.13
N ILE A 36 6.60 -2.84 -5.10
CA ILE A 36 7.24 -2.28 -3.92
C ILE A 36 6.98 -0.78 -3.92
N VAL A 37 6.20 -0.31 -2.96
CA VAL A 37 5.89 1.12 -2.79
C VAL A 37 6.82 1.72 -1.76
N ILE A 38 7.53 2.77 -2.13
CA ILE A 38 8.48 3.49 -1.26
C ILE A 38 8.25 5.01 -1.32
N SER A 39 8.88 5.73 -0.39
CA SER A 39 8.88 7.19 -0.46
C SER A 39 9.78 7.69 -1.59
N ASN A 40 9.54 8.94 -2.01
CA ASN A 40 10.39 9.66 -2.96
C ASN A 40 11.74 10.10 -2.36
N GLY A 41 11.98 9.80 -1.09
CA GLY A 41 13.25 10.02 -0.42
C GLY A 41 14.29 8.93 -0.74
N LYS A 42 15.52 9.14 -0.30
CA LYS A 42 16.65 8.25 -0.60
C LYS A 42 16.89 7.16 0.46
N SER A 43 16.28 7.29 1.63
CA SER A 43 16.63 6.49 2.82
C SER A 43 16.55 4.98 2.62
N THR A 44 15.50 4.47 1.97
CA THR A 44 15.32 3.03 1.70
C THR A 44 16.34 2.46 0.73
N ARG A 45 16.87 3.31 -0.16
CA ARG A 45 17.93 2.94 -1.10
C ARG A 45 19.30 2.98 -0.41
N GLU A 46 19.59 4.07 0.30
CA GLU A 46 20.90 4.30 0.95
C GLU A 46 21.17 3.33 2.11
N ASN A 47 20.13 2.96 2.89
CA ASN A 47 20.27 1.99 3.99
C ASN A 47 20.18 0.53 3.53
N GLY A 48 20.01 0.28 2.24
CA GLY A 48 19.97 -1.05 1.65
C GLY A 48 18.67 -1.82 1.87
N SER A 49 17.62 -1.21 2.47
CA SER A 49 16.35 -1.91 2.72
C SER A 49 15.66 -2.30 1.42
N LEU A 50 15.68 -1.42 0.41
CA LEU A 50 15.07 -1.73 -0.90
C LEU A 50 15.78 -2.92 -1.55
N ALA A 51 17.11 -2.88 -1.68
CA ALA A 51 17.88 -3.96 -2.31
C ALA A 51 17.64 -5.30 -1.62
N ARG A 52 17.59 -5.29 -0.27
CA ARG A 52 17.30 -6.49 0.52
C ARG A 52 15.89 -7.00 0.28
N THR A 53 14.90 -6.10 0.18
CA THR A 53 13.51 -6.47 -0.13
C THR A 53 13.40 -7.12 -1.51
N GLU A 54 14.02 -6.50 -2.53
CA GLU A 54 14.05 -7.05 -3.90
C GLU A 54 14.72 -8.43 -3.94
N GLU A 55 15.84 -8.61 -3.23
CA GLU A 55 16.53 -9.90 -3.13
C GLU A 55 15.63 -10.96 -2.48
N GLN A 56 14.96 -10.64 -1.36
CA GLN A 56 14.06 -11.56 -0.68
C GLN A 56 12.90 -11.99 -1.58
N LEU A 57 12.31 -11.07 -2.32
CA LEU A 57 11.22 -11.36 -3.26
C LEU A 57 11.71 -12.20 -4.44
N LYS A 58 12.86 -11.86 -5.03
CA LYS A 58 13.47 -12.63 -6.10
C LYS A 58 13.76 -14.08 -5.67
N ASN A 59 14.31 -14.28 -4.47
CA ASN A 59 14.58 -15.62 -3.90
C ASN A 59 13.28 -16.40 -3.62
N ALA A 60 12.17 -15.69 -3.44
CA ALA A 60 10.84 -16.28 -3.33
C ALA A 60 10.20 -16.60 -4.69
N GLY A 61 10.83 -16.24 -5.81
CA GLY A 61 10.29 -16.42 -7.16
C GLY A 61 9.23 -15.36 -7.52
N ILE A 62 9.31 -14.18 -6.89
CA ILE A 62 8.38 -13.06 -7.08
C ILE A 62 9.07 -11.97 -7.89
N GLU A 63 8.49 -11.57 -9.00
CA GLU A 63 8.93 -10.40 -9.78
C GLU A 63 8.57 -9.12 -9.05
N THR A 64 9.37 -8.06 -9.25
CA THR A 64 9.16 -6.79 -8.57
C THR A 64 9.21 -5.61 -9.52
N VAL A 65 8.37 -4.62 -9.26
CA VAL A 65 8.45 -3.26 -9.79
C VAL A 65 8.42 -2.27 -8.64
N VAL A 66 9.06 -1.12 -8.78
CA VAL A 66 9.17 -0.14 -7.70
C VAL A 66 8.42 1.13 -8.05
N PHE A 67 7.49 1.53 -7.17
CA PHE A 67 6.83 2.83 -7.20
C PHE A 67 7.43 3.71 -6.10
N ASP A 68 8.19 4.74 -6.47
CA ASP A 68 9.03 5.56 -5.57
C ASP A 68 8.58 7.03 -5.49
N ARG A 69 7.28 7.29 -5.60
CA ARG A 69 6.74 8.65 -5.68
C ARG A 69 5.95 9.10 -4.44
N VAL A 70 5.91 8.29 -3.38
CA VAL A 70 5.15 8.67 -2.19
C VAL A 70 5.91 9.73 -1.40
N GLN A 71 5.33 10.94 -1.31
CA GLN A 71 5.82 12.01 -0.45
C GLN A 71 5.25 11.91 0.97
N ALA A 72 5.81 12.69 1.88
CA ALA A 72 5.19 12.92 3.18
C ALA A 72 3.81 13.56 2.97
N ASN A 73 2.80 13.08 3.71
CA ASN A 73 1.39 13.44 3.50
C ASN A 73 0.97 13.20 2.03
N PRO A 74 0.75 11.95 1.63
CA PRO A 74 0.51 11.57 0.25
C PRO A 74 -0.69 12.30 -0.36
N LEU A 75 -0.54 12.80 -1.59
CA LEU A 75 -1.61 13.43 -2.34
C LEU A 75 -2.50 12.38 -3.02
N ALA A 76 -3.77 12.71 -3.21
CA ALA A 76 -4.71 11.88 -3.96
C ALA A 76 -4.19 11.55 -5.38
N SER A 77 -3.58 12.53 -6.06
CA SER A 77 -2.97 12.32 -7.38
C SER A 77 -1.86 11.27 -7.38
N THR A 78 -0.99 11.28 -6.36
CA THR A 78 0.07 10.27 -6.21
C THR A 78 -0.50 8.87 -5.97
N ILE A 79 -1.58 8.78 -5.21
CA ILE A 79 -2.28 7.51 -4.97
C ILE A 79 -2.88 6.96 -6.26
N MET A 80 -3.59 7.81 -7.04
CA MET A 80 -4.17 7.41 -8.31
C MET A 80 -3.11 7.01 -9.34
N GLU A 81 -1.98 7.71 -9.36
CA GLU A 81 -0.82 7.33 -10.18
C GLU A 81 -0.24 5.97 -9.76
N GLY A 82 -0.12 5.74 -8.46
CA GLY A 82 0.31 4.43 -7.92
C GLY A 82 -0.65 3.31 -8.28
N ALA A 83 -1.96 3.56 -8.23
CA ALA A 83 -2.98 2.59 -8.62
C ALA A 83 -2.90 2.22 -10.11
N ALA A 84 -2.73 3.23 -10.98
CA ALA A 84 -2.49 3.00 -12.41
C ALA A 84 -1.20 2.20 -12.63
N PHE A 85 -0.11 2.57 -11.97
CA PHE A 85 1.17 1.85 -12.03
C PHE A 85 1.03 0.37 -11.66
N VAL A 86 0.31 0.05 -10.58
CA VAL A 86 0.06 -1.34 -10.13
C VAL A 86 -0.72 -2.12 -11.19
N LYS A 87 -1.79 -1.53 -11.76
CA LYS A 87 -2.61 -2.12 -12.83
C LYS A 87 -1.80 -2.37 -14.10
N ASP A 88 -1.11 -1.36 -14.59
CA ASP A 88 -0.37 -1.39 -15.86
C ASP A 88 0.77 -2.40 -15.83
N ASN A 89 1.37 -2.60 -14.65
CA ASN A 89 2.40 -3.60 -14.45
C ASN A 89 1.88 -5.00 -14.13
N GLY A 90 0.57 -5.20 -13.98
CA GLY A 90 -0.04 -6.49 -13.66
C GLY A 90 0.45 -7.05 -12.33
N CYS A 91 0.53 -6.21 -11.29
CA CYS A 91 0.97 -6.65 -9.97
C CYS A 91 -0.16 -7.34 -9.23
N ASP A 92 0.16 -8.45 -8.55
CA ASP A 92 -0.80 -9.24 -7.78
C ASP A 92 -1.00 -8.66 -6.36
N PHE A 93 0.05 -8.05 -5.79
CA PHE A 93 0.03 -7.48 -4.45
C PHE A 93 1.04 -6.35 -4.28
N ILE A 94 0.95 -5.66 -3.14
CA ILE A 94 1.81 -4.52 -2.79
C ILE A 94 2.66 -4.86 -1.57
N VAL A 95 3.93 -4.46 -1.62
CA VAL A 95 4.85 -4.42 -0.48
C VAL A 95 5.14 -2.96 -0.14
N ALA A 96 4.60 -2.47 0.96
CA ALA A 96 4.90 -1.13 1.47
C ALA A 96 6.22 -1.14 2.25
N LEU A 97 7.25 -0.47 1.73
CA LEU A 97 8.54 -0.38 2.38
C LEU A 97 8.82 1.07 2.80
N GLY A 98 8.50 1.39 4.05
CA GLY A 98 8.67 2.74 4.57
C GLY A 98 7.90 2.99 5.87
N GLY A 99 7.75 4.26 6.20
CA GLY A 99 6.99 4.72 7.36
C GLY A 99 5.49 4.84 7.09
N GLY A 100 4.78 5.51 8.02
CA GLY A 100 3.31 5.66 8.01
C GLY A 100 2.76 6.14 6.66
N SER A 101 3.33 7.22 6.10
CA SER A 101 2.88 7.77 4.81
C SER A 101 2.91 6.74 3.67
N VAL A 102 3.95 5.91 3.62
CA VAL A 102 4.06 4.85 2.60
C VAL A 102 3.04 3.75 2.86
N MET A 103 2.87 3.34 4.12
CA MET A 103 1.90 2.30 4.49
C MET A 103 0.46 2.73 4.19
N ASP A 104 0.11 3.96 4.51
CA ASP A 104 -1.23 4.49 4.28
C ASP A 104 -1.50 4.70 2.78
N ALA A 105 -0.56 5.29 2.04
CA ALA A 105 -0.67 5.38 0.59
C ALA A 105 -0.85 4.00 -0.06
N SER A 106 -0.08 3.01 0.35
CA SER A 106 -0.12 1.66 -0.21
C SER A 106 -1.48 0.97 -0.02
N LYS A 107 -2.13 1.18 1.12
CA LYS A 107 -3.49 0.66 1.37
C LYS A 107 -4.50 1.25 0.38
N ILE A 108 -4.45 2.57 0.18
CA ILE A 108 -5.37 3.24 -0.73
C ILE A 108 -5.03 2.92 -2.20
N ILE A 109 -3.74 2.84 -2.55
CA ILE A 109 -3.29 2.37 -3.88
C ILE A 109 -3.87 0.98 -4.18
N ALA A 110 -3.83 0.05 -3.22
CA ALA A 110 -4.39 -1.29 -3.38
C ALA A 110 -5.92 -1.26 -3.62
N ILE A 111 -6.65 -0.42 -2.86
CA ILE A 111 -8.09 -0.22 -3.05
C ILE A 111 -8.38 0.32 -4.45
N MET A 112 -7.68 1.39 -4.87
CA MET A 112 -7.89 2.03 -6.16
C MET A 112 -7.42 1.18 -7.34
N ALA A 113 -6.47 0.28 -7.13
CA ALA A 113 -6.05 -0.67 -8.15
C ALA A 113 -7.14 -1.73 -8.46
N THR A 114 -8.04 -2.01 -7.54
CA THR A 114 -9.04 -3.07 -7.65
C THR A 114 -10.49 -2.58 -7.72
N ASN A 115 -10.71 -1.29 -7.48
CA ASN A 115 -12.05 -0.70 -7.46
C ASN A 115 -12.15 0.50 -8.41
N PRO A 116 -13.34 0.78 -8.95
CA PRO A 116 -13.59 1.96 -9.80
C PRO A 116 -13.69 3.23 -8.97
N GLY A 117 -13.68 4.39 -9.65
CA GLY A 117 -13.91 5.68 -9.02
C GLY A 117 -12.64 6.43 -8.64
N ASP A 118 -12.77 7.41 -7.76
CA ASP A 118 -11.70 8.26 -7.25
C ASP A 118 -11.40 7.93 -5.78
N VAL A 119 -10.21 8.31 -5.31
CA VAL A 119 -9.77 8.08 -3.93
C VAL A 119 -10.76 8.66 -2.89
N TRP A 120 -11.41 9.78 -3.24
CA TRP A 120 -12.39 10.42 -2.36
C TRP A 120 -13.70 9.64 -2.21
N ASP A 121 -14.01 8.75 -3.14
CA ASP A 121 -15.18 7.87 -3.01
C ASP A 121 -14.99 6.85 -1.87
N TYR A 122 -13.76 6.59 -1.48
CA TYR A 122 -13.36 5.63 -0.43
C TYR A 122 -12.84 6.30 0.85
N ALA A 123 -12.70 7.63 0.83
CA ALA A 123 -12.36 8.40 2.01
C ALA A 123 -13.58 8.71 2.87
N PHE A 124 -13.36 9.35 3.99
CA PHE A 124 -14.41 9.73 4.94
C PHE A 124 -15.57 10.46 4.25
N GLY A 125 -16.78 9.91 4.30
CA GLY A 125 -17.97 10.50 3.69
C GLY A 125 -18.12 10.30 2.18
N GLY A 126 -17.27 9.50 1.54
CA GLY A 126 -17.39 9.12 0.14
C GLY A 126 -18.43 8.02 -0.11
N HIS A 127 -18.75 7.78 -1.40
CA HIS A 127 -19.73 6.76 -1.80
C HIS A 127 -19.28 5.32 -1.57
N GLY A 128 -17.98 5.09 -1.38
CA GLY A 128 -17.38 3.76 -1.29
C GLY A 128 -17.41 3.06 0.05
N GLY A 129 -18.08 3.60 1.05
CA GLY A 129 -18.38 2.78 2.20
C GLY A 129 -17.93 3.22 3.56
N TRP A 130 -18.09 4.44 3.90
CA TRP A 130 -17.98 4.79 5.28
C TRP A 130 -19.33 5.00 5.99
N PRO A 131 -19.34 4.88 7.33
CA PRO A 131 -20.53 4.61 8.08
C PRO A 131 -21.61 5.67 7.87
N PHE A 132 -22.85 5.21 7.88
CA PHE A 132 -24.10 5.97 7.76
C PHE A 132 -24.28 7.14 8.75
N TRP A 133 -23.39 7.27 9.74
CA TRP A 133 -23.37 8.37 10.72
C TRP A 133 -22.33 9.47 10.38
N ALA A 134 -21.53 9.29 9.34
CA ALA A 134 -20.68 10.36 8.84
C ALA A 134 -21.53 11.29 7.95
N GLU A 135 -21.77 12.51 8.38
CA GLU A 135 -22.44 13.53 7.57
C GLU A 135 -21.70 13.69 6.23
N PRO A 136 -22.40 13.76 5.10
CA PRO A 136 -21.78 14.01 3.81
C PRO A 136 -21.16 15.41 3.82
N HIS A 137 -19.86 15.47 3.91
CA HIS A 137 -19.13 16.72 3.73
C HIS A 137 -19.16 17.08 2.24
N GLY A 138 -19.77 18.19 1.95
CA GLY A 138 -19.90 18.90 0.68
C GLY A 138 -19.16 18.42 -0.57
N ASP A 139 -19.56 18.95 -1.69
CA ASP A 139 -19.11 18.65 -3.05
C ASP A 139 -17.60 18.30 -3.13
N SER A 140 -17.31 17.17 -3.77
CA SER A 140 -15.94 16.67 -3.99
C SER A 140 -14.97 17.67 -4.64
N LYS A 141 -15.51 18.75 -5.23
CA LYS A 141 -14.75 19.82 -5.85
C LYS A 141 -14.15 20.85 -4.89
N THR A 142 -14.50 20.79 -3.62
CA THR A 142 -14.06 21.77 -2.60
C THR A 142 -13.15 21.17 -1.53
N ARG A 143 -12.68 19.93 -1.71
CA ARG A 143 -11.76 19.28 -0.77
C ARG A 143 -10.31 19.65 -1.08
N PRO A 144 -9.50 19.98 -0.06
CA PRO A 144 -8.11 20.38 -0.23
C PRO A 144 -7.23 19.26 -0.79
#